data_347d2785f3a9b5616a31121faff40a58
#
_entry.id   347d2785f3a9b5616a31121faff40a58
#
_cell.length_a   1.000
_cell.length_b   1.000
_cell.length_c   1.000
_cell.angle_alpha   90.00
_cell.angle_beta   90.00
_cell.angle_gamma   90.00
#
_symmetry.space_group_name_H-M   'P 1'
#
loop_
_entity.id
_entity.type
_entity.pdbx_description
1 polymer ?
#
loop_
_entity_poly.entity_id
_entity_poly.type
_entity_poly.pdbx_seq_one_letter_code
_entity_poly.pdbx_strand_id
1 'polypeptide(L)' 'MNNTEKFDYKKAMEELEAIAAKVEDPQTGIDDIDKYMKRSQELIAQCREYLRGARNVILSDAGVQ' A
#
# COMPACT_ATOMS: atom_id res chain seq x y z
N MET A 1 -0.54 -18.07 -10.86
CA MET A 1 -1.07 -17.83 -10.33
C MET A 1 -1.97 -16.83 -10.24
N ASN A 2 -2.98 -17.00 -9.93
CA ASN A 2 -3.90 -16.07 -9.88
C ASN A 2 -3.64 -15.02 -9.00
N ASN A 3 -2.79 -15.08 -8.21
CA ASN A 3 -2.52 -14.03 -7.33
C ASN A 3 -1.97 -12.84 -7.96
N THR A 4 -1.44 -12.97 -9.15
CA THR A 4 -0.88 -11.81 -9.80
C THR A 4 -1.92 -10.78 -10.11
N GLU A 5 -3.18 -11.17 -10.17
CA GLU A 5 -4.17 -10.22 -10.48
C GLU A 5 -4.81 -9.64 -9.26
N LYS A 6 -4.52 -10.17 -8.10
CA LYS A 6 -5.08 -9.64 -6.91
C LYS A 6 -4.06 -8.86 -6.16
N PHE A 7 -4.47 -7.70 -5.69
CA PHE A 7 -3.60 -6.88 -4.86
C PHE A 7 -3.41 -7.57 -3.51
N ASP A 8 -2.16 -7.71 -3.10
CA ASP A 8 -1.85 -8.34 -1.83
C ASP A 8 -1.60 -7.26 -0.79
N TYR A 9 -2.63 -6.97 -0.01
CA TYR A 9 -2.57 -5.88 0.96
C TYR A 9 -1.47 -6.11 2.00
N LYS A 10 -1.34 -7.34 2.47
CA LYS A 10 -0.34 -7.63 3.49
C LYS A 10 1.07 -7.37 2.97
N LYS A 11 1.34 -7.82 1.75
CA LYS A 11 2.66 -7.60 1.18
C LYS A 11 2.90 -6.13 0.92
N ALA A 12 1.86 -5.40 0.53
CA ALA A 12 2.02 -3.97 0.31
C ALA A 12 2.36 -3.27 1.61
N MET A 13 1.75 -3.66 2.71
CA MET A 13 2.05 -3.07 4.00
C MET A 13 3.46 -3.40 4.44
N GLU A 14 3.91 -4.63 4.17
CA GLU A 14 5.27 -5.01 4.49
C GLU A 14 6.27 -4.19 3.69
N GLU A 15 5.96 -3.96 2.43
CA GLU A 15 6.84 -3.15 1.60
C GLU A 15 6.86 -1.70 2.09
N LEU A 16 5.71 -1.16 2.49
CA LEU A 16 5.66 0.19 3.03
C LEU A 16 6.49 0.31 4.31
N GLU A 17 6.45 -0.71 5.15
CA GLU A 17 7.26 -0.68 6.36
C GLU A 17 8.74 -0.71 6.03
N ALA A 18 9.12 -1.51 5.04
CA ALA A 18 10.52 -1.55 4.63
C ALA A 18 10.96 -0.21 4.06
N ILE A 19 10.08 0.43 3.29
CA ILE A 19 10.39 1.73 2.73
C ILE A 19 10.54 2.76 3.85
N ALA A 20 9.68 2.73 4.84
CA ALA A 20 9.78 3.67 5.95
C ALA A 20 11.11 3.51 6.66
N ALA A 21 11.56 2.28 6.86
CA ALA A 21 12.84 2.06 7.51
C ALA A 21 13.97 2.64 6.67
N LYS A 22 13.90 2.50 5.35
CA LYS A 22 14.93 3.04 4.48
C LYS A 22 14.94 4.55 4.48
N VAL A 23 13.77 5.16 4.50
CA VAL A 23 13.68 6.61 4.48
C VAL A 23 14.20 7.19 5.80
N GLU A 24 14.02 6.47 6.89
CA GLU A 24 14.49 6.95 8.18
C GLU A 24 15.97 6.69 8.40
N ASP A 25 16.60 5.88 7.57
CA ASP A 25 17.98 5.55 7.71
C ASP A 25 18.83 6.75 7.26
N PRO A 26 19.68 7.32 8.14
CA PRO A 26 20.46 8.47 7.77
C PRO A 26 21.49 8.19 6.67
N GLN A 27 21.76 6.92 6.38
CA GLN A 27 22.68 6.57 5.33
C GLN A 27 22.03 6.56 3.95
N THR A 28 20.73 6.64 3.89
CA THR A 28 20.02 6.58 2.61
C THR A 28 20.21 7.90 1.86
N GLY A 29 20.61 7.81 0.60
CA GLY A 29 20.85 9.01 -0.21
C GLY A 29 19.56 9.65 -0.65
N ILE A 30 19.67 10.92 -1.03
CA ILE A 30 18.49 11.68 -1.43
C ILE A 30 17.83 11.10 -2.65
N ASP A 31 18.61 10.62 -3.61
CA ASP A 31 18.03 10.03 -4.83
C ASP A 31 17.23 8.79 -4.49
N ASP A 32 17.72 8.01 -3.53
CA ASP A 32 17.01 6.81 -3.12
C ASP A 32 15.74 7.17 -2.37
N ILE A 33 15.79 8.22 -1.57
CA ILE A 33 14.60 8.67 -0.86
C ILE A 33 13.50 9.04 -1.86
N ASP A 34 13.87 9.71 -2.93
CA ASP A 34 12.89 10.10 -3.92
C ASP A 34 12.21 8.86 -4.54
N LYS A 35 13.00 7.83 -4.84
CA LYS A 35 12.45 6.61 -5.39
C LYS A 35 11.52 5.93 -4.39
N TYR A 36 11.93 5.89 -3.14
CA TYR A 36 11.10 5.26 -2.12
C TYR A 36 9.80 6.02 -1.91
N MET A 37 9.85 7.34 -1.97
CA MET A 37 8.64 8.14 -1.82
C MET A 37 7.67 7.88 -2.96
N LYS A 38 8.18 7.79 -4.18
CA LYS A 38 7.32 7.52 -5.31
C LYS A 38 6.68 6.15 -5.19
N ARG A 39 7.49 5.16 -4.80
CA ARG A 39 6.96 3.81 -4.64
C ARG A 39 5.92 3.76 -3.53
N SER A 40 6.17 4.46 -2.42
CA SER A 40 5.23 4.45 -1.32
C SER A 40 3.91 5.09 -1.72
N GLN A 41 3.94 6.13 -2.55
CA GLN A 41 2.71 6.74 -3.03
C GLN A 41 1.90 5.76 -3.86
N GLU A 42 2.57 4.96 -4.69
CA GLU A 42 1.88 3.94 -5.46
C GLU A 42 1.22 2.91 -4.55
N LEU A 43 1.97 2.46 -3.55
CA LEU A 43 1.45 1.45 -2.63
C LEU A 43 0.29 2.00 -1.82
N ILE A 44 0.40 3.24 -1.38
CA ILE A 44 -0.67 3.85 -0.61
C ILE A 44 -1.92 3.98 -1.45
N ALA A 45 -1.77 4.38 -2.71
CA ALA A 45 -2.93 4.49 -3.59
C ALA A 45 -3.59 3.13 -3.79
N GLN A 46 -2.79 2.08 -3.98
CA GLN A 46 -3.34 0.74 -4.15
C GLN A 46 -4.03 0.26 -2.89
N CYS A 47 -3.45 0.55 -1.73
CA CYS A 47 -4.05 0.16 -0.46
C CYS A 47 -5.38 0.88 -0.25
N ARG A 48 -5.44 2.15 -0.62
CA ARG A 48 -6.69 2.89 -0.48
C ARG A 48 -7.77 2.32 -1.36
N GLU A 49 -7.41 1.97 -2.60
CA GLU A 49 -8.40 1.38 -3.49
C GLU A 49 -8.89 0.04 -2.98
N TYR A 50 -7.96 -0.75 -2.46
CA TYR A 50 -8.31 -2.05 -1.91
C TYR A 50 -9.27 -1.89 -0.73
N LEU A 51 -8.96 -0.98 0.17
CA LEU A 51 -9.79 -0.78 1.36
C LEU A 51 -11.13 -0.17 0.99
N ARG A 52 -11.14 0.68 -0.02
CA ARG A 52 -12.41 1.27 -0.45
C ARG A 52 -13.33 0.19 -0.98
N GLY A 53 -12.78 -0.74 -1.76
CA GLY A 53 -13.58 -1.84 -2.27
C GLY A 53 -14.11 -2.71 -1.15
N ALA A 54 -13.25 -3.07 -0.21
CA ALA A 54 -13.68 -3.89 0.92
C ALA A 54 -14.72 -3.18 1.76
N ARG A 55 -14.51 -1.88 1.95
CA ARG A 55 -15.43 -1.10 2.73
C ARG A 55 -16.80 -1.03 2.08
N ASN A 56 -16.82 -0.85 0.76
CA ASN A 56 -18.08 -0.80 0.05
C ASN A 56 -18.84 -2.10 0.16
N VAL A 57 -18.13 -3.21 0.09
CA VAL A 57 -18.77 -4.51 0.24
C VAL A 57 -19.37 -4.64 1.63
N ILE A 58 -18.63 -4.24 2.64
CA ILE A 58 -19.11 -4.34 4.00
C ILE A 58 -20.32 -3.44 4.21
N LEU A 59 -20.26 -2.23 3.70
CA LEU A 59 -21.36 -1.30 3.86
C LEU A 59 -22.61 -1.78 3.14
N SER A 60 -22.40 -2.38 1.97
CA SER A 60 -23.54 -2.90 1.23
C SER A 60 -24.22 -4.01 2.00
N ASP A 61 -23.41 -4.88 2.60
CA ASP A 61 -24.01 -5.96 3.34
C ASP A 61 -24.71 -5.46 4.57
N ALA A 62 -24.12 -4.51 5.23
CA ALA A 62 -24.69 -4.05 6.44
C ALA A 62 -25.89 -3.22 6.16
N GLY A 63 -25.99 -2.83 5.05
CA GLY A 63 -26.96 -2.17 4.82
C GLY A 63 -27.66 -1.62 4.52
N VAL A 64 -27.55 -1.61 4.29
CA VAL A 64 -27.95 -1.15 4.04
C VAL A 64 -28.71 -0.75 4.34
N GLN A 65 -28.81 -0.65 4.69
CA GLN A 65 -29.38 -0.21 5.09
C GLN A 65 -29.64 0.37 5.01
#